data_23e17418708ba88f178ac6f4b5f3ddb6
#
_entry.id   23e17418708ba88f178ac6f4b5f3ddb6
#
_cell.length_a   1.000
_cell.length_b   1.000
_cell.length_c   1.000
_cell.angle_alpha   90.00
_cell.angle_beta   90.00
_cell.angle_gamma   90.00
#
_symmetry.space_group_name_H-M   'P 1'
#
loop_
_entity.id
_entity.type
_entity.pdbx_description
1 polymer ?
#
loop_
_entity_poly.entity_id
_entity_poly.type
_entity_poly.pdbx_seq_one_letter_code
_entity_poly.pdbx_strand_id
1 'polypeptide(L)'
;MMTKKIELSVLDPSPIVEGGSAELSLQNTLDLAKKTEQWGYKRFWLAEHHNWAGMASSASPIVIGRVASVTEKMRIGSGAMLLSHYSPLSVAEQFGTLETFFPGRIDLGLGRAPGTDQYTANVLRQRVAGEPEFDARLEELIAYLYGTGTATKNGSFSFHAIPGEKTNVPIWLLGSAFYSAQLAGILGLPFSFAGHFAPGNMMEAIKLYRDSFRPSQFLEEPYVLLAVQVVAADEKQEAQRLSTSMYQKFLLLTRGQPSPILPPVNNMDELWNDNERRAVEEQLFTSIIGDPAGVKQQLHELLEKTDADEIMAHTEIFDHKARLRSYEILAQAAIN
;
A
#
# COMPACT_ATOMS: atom_id res chain seq x y z
N MET A 1 -1.63 27.66 -17.00
CA MET A 1 -2.00 26.26 -16.82
C MET A 1 -2.50 26.11 -15.39
N MET A 2 -3.72 25.58 -15.17
CA MET A 2 -4.13 25.24 -13.81
C MET A 2 -3.23 24.08 -13.37
N THR A 3 -2.47 24.27 -12.30
CA THR A 3 -1.69 23.18 -11.70
C THR A 3 -2.67 22.11 -11.21
N LYS A 4 -2.60 20.89 -11.77
CA LYS A 4 -3.42 19.74 -11.33
C LYS A 4 -3.14 19.55 -9.84
N LYS A 5 -4.18 19.57 -9.01
CA LYS A 5 -4.03 19.29 -7.57
C LYS A 5 -3.40 17.90 -7.41
N ILE A 6 -2.33 17.80 -6.63
CA ILE A 6 -1.68 16.54 -6.36
C ILE A 6 -2.55 15.77 -5.36
N GLU A 7 -3.05 14.59 -5.76
CA GLU A 7 -3.79 13.72 -4.87
C GLU A 7 -2.81 12.91 -4.00
N LEU A 8 -3.01 12.98 -2.69
CA LEU A 8 -2.19 12.26 -1.71
C LEU A 8 -2.98 11.17 -1.01
N SER A 9 -2.30 10.05 -0.72
CA SER A 9 -2.83 8.92 0.02
C SER A 9 -1.82 8.35 1.00
N VAL A 10 -2.26 7.49 1.90
CA VAL A 10 -1.43 6.88 2.95
C VAL A 10 -1.39 5.37 2.76
N LEU A 11 -0.19 4.79 2.89
CA LEU A 11 0.02 3.35 3.09
C LEU A 11 0.53 3.13 4.51
N ASP A 12 -0.24 2.41 5.32
CA ASP A 12 0.12 2.14 6.71
C ASP A 12 0.20 0.63 7.01
N PRO A 13 1.37 0.10 7.39
CA PRO A 13 1.50 -1.27 7.89
C PRO A 13 1.17 -1.41 9.37
N SER A 14 0.67 -0.37 10.05
CA SER A 14 0.58 -0.28 11.51
C SER A 14 1.93 -0.63 12.17
N PRO A 15 2.96 0.21 11.99
CA PRO A 15 4.33 -0.16 12.35
C PRO A 15 4.51 -0.24 13.86
N ILE A 16 5.16 -1.31 14.32
CA ILE A 16 5.59 -1.48 15.71
C ILE A 16 7.02 -0.94 15.81
N VAL A 17 7.24 -0.01 16.74
CA VAL A 17 8.58 0.52 17.06
C VAL A 17 9.25 -0.34 18.13
N GLU A 18 10.58 -0.30 18.22
CA GLU A 18 11.32 -0.94 19.30
C GLU A 18 10.82 -0.48 20.68
N GLY A 19 10.58 -1.44 21.57
CA GLY A 19 9.97 -1.16 22.89
C GLY A 19 8.48 -0.83 22.87
N GLY A 20 7.85 -0.76 21.69
CA GLY A 20 6.41 -0.53 21.52
C GLY A 20 5.59 -1.82 21.57
N SER A 21 4.30 -1.69 21.31
CA SER A 21 3.34 -2.80 21.30
C SER A 21 2.43 -2.74 20.09
N ALA A 22 1.79 -3.84 19.73
CA ALA A 22 0.75 -3.88 18.70
C ALA A 22 -0.44 -2.97 19.08
N GLU A 23 -0.80 -2.89 20.36
CA GLU A 23 -1.86 -1.99 20.84
C GLU A 23 -1.54 -0.52 20.52
N LEU A 24 -0.34 -0.06 20.93
CA LEU A 24 0.11 1.32 20.64
C LEU A 24 0.18 1.58 19.13
N SER A 25 0.70 0.62 18.36
CA SER A 25 0.78 0.73 16.90
C SER A 25 -0.60 0.93 16.27
N LEU A 26 -1.60 0.11 16.64
CA LEU A 26 -2.96 0.24 16.14
C LEU A 26 -3.64 1.55 16.58
N GLN A 27 -3.36 2.04 17.81
CA GLN A 27 -3.82 3.35 18.25
C GLN A 27 -3.20 4.49 17.41
N ASN A 28 -1.91 4.41 17.12
CA ASN A 28 -1.21 5.35 16.24
C ASN A 28 -1.74 5.33 14.80
N THR A 29 -2.11 4.15 14.29
CA THR A 29 -2.79 4.01 12.99
C THR A 29 -4.11 4.79 12.96
N LEU A 30 -4.94 4.66 14.00
CA LEU A 30 -6.22 5.39 14.09
C LEU A 30 -6.02 6.91 14.21
N ASP A 31 -5.00 7.35 14.97
CA ASP A 31 -4.67 8.76 15.09
C ASP A 31 -4.16 9.32 13.75
N LEU A 32 -3.25 8.62 13.09
CA LEU A 32 -2.76 8.98 11.75
C LEU A 32 -3.91 9.10 10.75
N ALA A 33 -4.84 8.14 10.73
CA ALA A 33 -5.97 8.18 9.80
C ALA A 33 -6.85 9.41 10.01
N LYS A 34 -7.18 9.76 11.26
CA LYS A 34 -7.94 10.99 11.58
C LYS A 34 -7.20 12.26 11.16
N LYS A 35 -5.89 12.32 11.39
CA LYS A 35 -5.08 13.49 11.03
C LYS A 35 -4.93 13.64 9.52
N THR A 36 -4.64 12.56 8.81
CA THR A 36 -4.51 12.60 7.35
C THR A 36 -5.83 12.92 6.65
N GLU A 37 -6.97 12.47 7.18
CA GLU A 37 -8.27 12.92 6.69
C GLU A 37 -8.46 14.44 6.85
N GLN A 38 -8.09 15.02 8.01
CA GLN A 38 -8.14 16.45 8.25
C GLN A 38 -7.23 17.25 7.32
N TRP A 39 -6.09 16.69 6.92
CA TRP A 39 -5.15 17.30 5.97
C TRP A 39 -5.53 17.07 4.50
N GLY A 40 -6.65 16.38 4.24
CA GLY A 40 -7.20 16.23 2.89
C GLY A 40 -6.60 15.11 2.08
N TYR A 41 -6.02 14.09 2.71
CA TYR A 41 -5.62 12.85 2.03
C TYR A 41 -6.85 12.13 1.49
N LYS A 42 -6.69 11.54 0.29
CA LYS A 42 -7.79 10.90 -0.45
C LYS A 42 -8.10 9.51 0.06
N ARG A 43 -7.06 8.72 0.38
CA ARG A 43 -7.18 7.33 0.84
C ARG A 43 -6.22 7.00 1.97
N PHE A 44 -6.61 5.97 2.71
CA PHE A 44 -5.77 5.35 3.72
C PHE A 44 -5.84 3.82 3.54
N TRP A 45 -4.73 3.23 3.09
CA TRP A 45 -4.66 1.80 2.87
C TRP A 45 -3.80 1.12 3.90
N LEU A 46 -4.26 -0.06 4.36
CA LEU A 46 -3.55 -0.93 5.29
C LEU A 46 -2.76 -1.97 4.50
N ALA A 47 -1.45 -2.06 4.76
CA ALA A 47 -0.65 -3.17 4.25
C ALA A 47 -0.98 -4.46 5.02
N GLU A 48 -0.74 -5.62 4.41
CA GLU A 48 -0.88 -6.92 5.04
C GLU A 48 0.46 -7.65 5.05
N HIS A 49 0.93 -7.98 6.25
CA HIS A 49 2.13 -8.79 6.45
C HIS A 49 1.91 -9.79 7.58
N HIS A 50 2.43 -10.99 7.41
CA HIS A 50 2.28 -12.07 8.39
C HIS A 50 3.63 -12.46 8.98
N ASN A 51 3.62 -12.89 10.25
CA ASN A 51 4.81 -13.32 10.99
C ASN A 51 5.93 -12.26 10.99
N TRP A 52 5.56 -10.99 11.15
CA TRP A 52 6.50 -9.87 11.13
C TRP A 52 6.40 -9.07 12.43
N ALA A 53 7.45 -9.13 13.26
CA ALA A 53 7.47 -8.47 14.57
C ALA A 53 7.30 -6.93 14.53
N GLY A 54 7.60 -6.31 13.39
CA GLY A 54 7.53 -4.85 13.19
C GLY A 54 6.20 -4.33 12.62
N MET A 55 5.17 -5.19 12.46
CA MET A 55 3.90 -4.78 11.83
C MET A 55 2.69 -5.40 12.53
N ALA A 56 1.66 -4.60 12.80
CA ALA A 56 0.45 -5.04 13.49
C ALA A 56 -0.75 -5.25 12.54
N SER A 57 -0.62 -5.04 11.24
CA SER A 57 -1.72 -5.08 10.27
C SER A 57 -1.87 -6.41 9.54
N SER A 58 -1.66 -7.55 10.20
CA SER A 58 -1.83 -8.89 9.61
C SER A 58 -3.28 -9.24 9.25
N ALA A 59 -4.26 -8.73 9.99
CA ALA A 59 -5.68 -8.91 9.73
C ALA A 59 -6.28 -7.62 9.13
N SER A 60 -5.82 -7.27 7.93
CA SER A 60 -6.12 -5.97 7.29
C SER A 60 -7.61 -5.64 7.21
N PRO A 61 -8.56 -6.55 6.89
CA PRO A 61 -9.99 -6.21 6.87
C PRO A 61 -10.55 -5.74 8.22
N ILE A 62 -10.04 -6.29 9.33
CA ILE A 62 -10.47 -5.88 10.69
C ILE A 62 -9.99 -4.47 10.97
N VAL A 63 -8.73 -4.17 10.66
CA VAL A 63 -8.15 -2.83 10.86
C VAL A 63 -8.80 -1.81 9.94
N ILE A 64 -9.08 -2.16 8.66
CA ILE A 64 -9.84 -1.33 7.70
C ILE A 64 -11.18 -0.91 8.30
N GLY A 65 -11.97 -1.85 8.81
CA GLY A 65 -13.27 -1.57 9.44
C GLY A 65 -13.13 -0.62 10.63
N ARG A 66 -12.08 -0.79 11.44
CA ARG A 66 -11.83 0.08 12.59
C ARG A 66 -11.38 1.49 12.15
N VAL A 67 -10.52 1.62 11.15
CA VAL A 67 -10.11 2.92 10.58
C VAL A 67 -11.31 3.64 9.94
N ALA A 68 -12.10 2.92 9.15
CA ALA A 68 -13.31 3.47 8.51
C ALA A 68 -14.33 4.00 9.53
N SER A 69 -14.42 3.37 10.72
CA SER A 69 -15.33 3.79 11.80
C SER A 69 -14.91 5.07 12.52
N VAL A 70 -13.68 5.54 12.37
CA VAL A 70 -13.14 6.75 13.01
C VAL A 70 -12.84 7.88 12.02
N THR A 71 -13.14 7.67 10.75
CA THR A 71 -13.03 8.62 9.64
C THR A 71 -14.40 8.80 8.96
N GLU A 72 -14.60 9.89 8.23
CA GLU A 72 -15.93 10.24 7.69
C GLU A 72 -15.98 10.22 6.16
N LYS A 73 -14.94 10.69 5.47
CA LYS A 73 -14.94 10.95 4.02
C LYS A 73 -13.85 10.20 3.27
N MET A 74 -12.70 10.00 3.92
CA MET A 74 -11.55 9.36 3.31
C MET A 74 -11.86 7.92 2.89
N ARG A 75 -11.38 7.49 1.72
CA ARG A 75 -11.49 6.11 1.29
C ARG A 75 -10.51 5.23 2.08
N ILE A 76 -10.97 4.08 2.50
CA ILE A 76 -10.17 3.16 3.31
C ILE A 76 -10.06 1.83 2.55
N GLY A 77 -8.88 1.20 2.57
CA GLY A 77 -8.71 -0.03 1.82
C GLY A 77 -7.48 -0.83 2.18
N SER A 78 -7.21 -1.85 1.37
CA SER A 78 -6.02 -2.69 1.49
C SER A 78 -4.93 -2.28 0.50
N GLY A 79 -3.69 -2.30 0.97
CA GLY A 79 -2.52 -2.00 0.13
C GLY A 79 -1.33 -2.93 0.40
N ALA A 80 -1.49 -4.24 0.17
CA ALA A 80 -2.53 -5.01 -0.49
C ALA A 80 -3.12 -6.10 0.40
N MET A 81 -4.35 -6.53 0.07
CA MET A 81 -4.85 -7.84 0.47
C MET A 81 -4.13 -8.92 -0.35
N LEU A 82 -3.56 -9.91 0.30
CA LEU A 82 -2.76 -10.95 -0.35
C LEU A 82 -3.66 -12.10 -0.83
N LEU A 83 -4.32 -11.91 -1.98
CA LEU A 83 -5.36 -12.81 -2.50
C LEU A 83 -4.91 -14.28 -2.58
N SER A 84 -3.60 -14.52 -2.70
CA SER A 84 -3.04 -15.87 -2.71
C SER A 84 -3.26 -16.66 -1.41
N HIS A 85 -3.58 -16.00 -0.29
CA HIS A 85 -3.82 -16.65 1.00
C HIS A 85 -5.30 -16.87 1.31
N TYR A 86 -6.22 -16.37 0.47
CA TYR A 86 -7.64 -16.33 0.76
C TYR A 86 -8.48 -16.99 -0.34
N SER A 87 -9.65 -17.50 0.04
CA SER A 87 -10.72 -17.80 -0.91
C SER A 87 -11.28 -16.50 -1.49
N PRO A 88 -11.48 -16.39 -2.82
CA PRO A 88 -12.12 -15.23 -3.43
C PRO A 88 -13.50 -14.92 -2.84
N LEU A 89 -14.29 -15.94 -2.52
CA LEU A 89 -15.58 -15.79 -1.85
C LEU A 89 -15.43 -15.09 -0.49
N SER A 90 -14.49 -15.55 0.35
CA SER A 90 -14.26 -14.94 1.66
C SER A 90 -13.81 -13.48 1.56
N VAL A 91 -12.98 -13.14 0.57
CA VAL A 91 -12.57 -11.73 0.32
C VAL A 91 -13.76 -10.89 -0.12
N ALA A 92 -14.59 -11.41 -1.03
CA ALA A 92 -15.80 -10.72 -1.50
C ALA A 92 -16.78 -10.44 -0.33
N GLU A 93 -17.00 -11.42 0.55
CA GLU A 93 -17.87 -11.27 1.74
C GLU A 93 -17.29 -10.25 2.75
N GLN A 94 -15.98 -10.28 3.02
CA GLN A 94 -15.32 -9.32 3.92
C GLN A 94 -15.40 -7.89 3.39
N PHE A 95 -15.04 -7.65 2.13
CA PHE A 95 -15.08 -6.32 1.55
C PHE A 95 -16.50 -5.85 1.22
N GLY A 96 -17.40 -6.77 0.88
CA GLY A 96 -18.83 -6.49 0.78
C GLY A 96 -19.45 -6.08 2.11
N THR A 97 -19.05 -6.71 3.21
CA THR A 97 -19.44 -6.32 4.57
C THR A 97 -18.93 -4.92 4.91
N LEU A 98 -17.65 -4.64 4.60
CA LEU A 98 -17.06 -3.31 4.81
C LEU A 98 -17.80 -2.24 3.99
N GLU A 99 -18.07 -2.50 2.71
CA GLU A 99 -18.80 -1.56 1.85
C GLU A 99 -20.25 -1.33 2.33
N THR A 100 -20.89 -2.37 2.88
CA THR A 100 -22.22 -2.26 3.48
C THR A 100 -22.22 -1.33 4.71
N PHE A 101 -21.19 -1.40 5.56
CA PHE A 101 -21.03 -0.50 6.70
C PHE A 101 -20.58 0.92 6.29
N PHE A 102 -19.77 1.05 5.26
CA PHE A 102 -19.14 2.30 4.84
C PHE A 102 -19.32 2.56 3.33
N PRO A 103 -20.55 2.78 2.86
CA PRO A 103 -20.87 2.85 1.44
C PRO A 103 -20.03 3.89 0.69
N GLY A 104 -19.45 3.48 -0.45
CA GLY A 104 -18.66 4.35 -1.33
C GLY A 104 -17.27 4.68 -0.82
N ARG A 105 -16.84 4.11 0.32
CA ARG A 105 -15.56 4.45 0.96
C ARG A 105 -14.52 3.32 0.96
N ILE A 106 -14.85 2.15 0.48
CA ILE A 106 -13.95 0.99 0.55
C ILE A 106 -13.22 0.79 -0.77
N ASP A 107 -11.91 0.51 -0.70
CA ASP A 107 -11.05 0.09 -1.80
C ASP A 107 -10.49 -1.32 -1.53
N LEU A 108 -10.44 -2.16 -2.56
CA LEU A 108 -9.82 -3.47 -2.49
C LEU A 108 -8.55 -3.49 -3.34
N GLY A 109 -7.41 -3.20 -2.72
CA GLY A 109 -6.11 -3.36 -3.34
C GLY A 109 -5.59 -4.79 -3.19
N LEU A 110 -5.23 -5.44 -4.29
CA LEU A 110 -4.83 -6.84 -4.37
C LEU A 110 -3.36 -7.00 -4.74
N GLY A 111 -2.65 -7.83 -3.96
CA GLY A 111 -1.28 -8.25 -4.22
C GLY A 111 -1.18 -9.74 -4.56
N ARG A 112 -0.27 -10.06 -5.49
CA ARG A 112 0.05 -11.46 -5.84
C ARG A 112 1.13 -12.06 -4.93
N ALA A 113 2.07 -11.23 -4.47
CA ALA A 113 3.18 -11.68 -3.65
C ALA A 113 2.68 -12.25 -2.31
N PRO A 114 3.42 -13.20 -1.69
CA PRO A 114 3.00 -13.80 -0.42
C PRO A 114 3.09 -12.83 0.78
N GLY A 115 3.79 -11.70 0.66
CA GLY A 115 3.95 -10.70 1.74
C GLY A 115 4.60 -11.23 3.02
N THR A 116 5.28 -12.38 2.94
CA THR A 116 5.92 -13.07 4.06
C THR A 116 6.98 -14.05 3.54
N ASP A 117 7.71 -14.71 4.45
CA ASP A 117 8.63 -15.79 4.12
C ASP A 117 7.90 -17.06 3.65
N GLN A 118 8.65 -17.99 3.00
CA GLN A 118 8.08 -19.20 2.40
C GLN A 118 7.47 -20.15 3.44
N TYR A 119 8.01 -20.22 4.66
CA TYR A 119 7.48 -21.09 5.72
C TYR A 119 6.13 -20.55 6.21
N THR A 120 6.06 -19.27 6.49
CA THR A 120 4.82 -18.59 6.87
C THR A 120 3.77 -18.68 5.76
N ALA A 121 4.16 -18.49 4.50
CA ALA A 121 3.26 -18.66 3.36
C ALA A 121 2.67 -20.08 3.29
N ASN A 122 3.46 -21.11 3.60
CA ASN A 122 2.97 -22.49 3.65
C ASN A 122 1.97 -22.73 4.81
N VAL A 123 2.16 -22.06 5.96
CA VAL A 123 1.21 -22.13 7.08
C VAL A 123 -0.12 -21.44 6.74
N LEU A 124 -0.08 -20.30 6.06
CA LEU A 124 -1.27 -19.55 5.65
C LEU A 124 -2.07 -20.28 4.56
N ARG A 125 -1.39 -21.00 3.68
CA ARG A 125 -2.01 -21.77 2.61
C ARG A 125 -2.24 -23.21 3.08
N GLN A 126 -3.49 -23.56 3.31
CA GLN A 126 -3.87 -24.97 3.23
C GLN A 126 -3.88 -25.35 1.74
N ARG A 127 -2.75 -25.84 1.21
CA ARG A 127 -2.67 -26.22 -0.21
C ARG A 127 -3.62 -27.38 -0.49
N VAL A 128 -4.67 -27.10 -1.25
CA VAL A 128 -5.42 -28.10 -1.98
C VAL A 128 -4.73 -28.31 -3.32
N ALA A 129 -4.39 -29.54 -3.66
CA ALA A 129 -3.80 -29.85 -4.97
C ALA A 129 -4.71 -29.36 -6.10
N GLY A 130 -4.17 -28.56 -7.04
CA GLY A 130 -4.95 -27.99 -8.16
C GLY A 130 -5.58 -26.62 -7.86
N GLU A 131 -5.11 -25.89 -6.86
CA GLU A 131 -5.56 -24.51 -6.63
C GLU A 131 -5.36 -23.62 -7.86
N PRO A 132 -6.36 -22.77 -8.18
CA PRO A 132 -6.27 -21.85 -9.32
C PRO A 132 -5.15 -20.82 -9.11
N GLU A 133 -4.54 -20.39 -10.21
CA GLU A 133 -3.57 -19.30 -10.25
C GLU A 133 -4.23 -17.97 -9.88
N PHE A 134 -3.40 -16.94 -9.63
CA PHE A 134 -3.86 -15.61 -9.20
C PHE A 134 -4.93 -15.02 -10.14
N ASP A 135 -4.76 -15.18 -11.46
CA ASP A 135 -5.69 -14.62 -12.45
C ASP A 135 -7.08 -15.22 -12.33
N ALA A 136 -7.17 -16.53 -12.17
CA ALA A 136 -8.47 -17.21 -12.01
C ALA A 136 -9.15 -16.84 -10.68
N ARG A 137 -8.37 -16.63 -9.60
CA ARG A 137 -8.89 -16.13 -8.32
C ARG A 137 -9.39 -14.69 -8.44
N LEU A 138 -8.69 -13.86 -9.21
CA LEU A 138 -9.10 -12.47 -9.46
C LEU A 138 -10.39 -12.42 -10.29
N GLU A 139 -10.50 -13.23 -11.34
CA GLU A 139 -11.72 -13.33 -12.15
C GLU A 139 -12.92 -13.78 -11.31
N GLU A 140 -12.73 -14.79 -10.46
CA GLU A 140 -13.75 -15.29 -9.53
C GLU A 140 -14.18 -14.19 -8.55
N LEU A 141 -13.22 -13.44 -7.97
CA LEU A 141 -13.50 -12.33 -7.06
C LEU A 141 -14.28 -11.19 -7.73
N ILE A 142 -13.89 -10.81 -8.95
CA ILE A 142 -14.61 -9.82 -9.76
C ILE A 142 -16.04 -10.30 -10.00
N ALA A 143 -16.23 -11.57 -10.35
CA ALA A 143 -17.55 -12.13 -10.57
C ALA A 143 -18.46 -12.06 -9.34
N TYR A 144 -17.93 -12.31 -8.13
CA TYR A 144 -18.68 -12.13 -6.89
C TYR A 144 -19.05 -10.67 -6.63
N LEU A 145 -18.11 -9.75 -6.69
CA LEU A 145 -18.33 -8.35 -6.33
C LEU A 145 -19.22 -7.59 -7.34
N TYR A 146 -19.15 -7.95 -8.63
CA TYR A 146 -19.88 -7.27 -9.69
C TYR A 146 -21.10 -8.04 -10.19
N GLY A 147 -21.38 -9.22 -9.62
CA GLY A 147 -22.60 -9.99 -9.92
C GLY A 147 -22.64 -10.54 -11.34
N THR A 148 -21.48 -10.78 -11.97
CA THR A 148 -21.40 -11.36 -13.33
C THR A 148 -21.59 -12.87 -13.34
N GLY A 149 -21.93 -13.46 -12.18
CA GLY A 149 -22.35 -14.85 -11.99
C GLY A 149 -21.24 -15.87 -12.24
N THR A 150 -20.58 -16.36 -11.20
CA THR A 150 -19.87 -17.63 -11.29
C THR A 150 -20.85 -18.77 -11.10
N ALA A 151 -21.49 -19.21 -12.18
CA ALA A 151 -21.86 -20.60 -12.23
C ALA A 151 -20.56 -21.40 -12.18
N THR A 152 -20.18 -21.94 -11.01
CA THR A 152 -19.10 -22.93 -10.98
C THR A 152 -19.40 -24.01 -11.99
N LYS A 153 -18.41 -24.44 -12.77
CA LYS A 153 -18.54 -25.38 -13.90
C LYS A 153 -19.15 -26.76 -13.55
N ASN A 154 -19.57 -26.98 -12.33
CA ASN A 154 -20.24 -28.20 -11.88
C ASN A 154 -21.78 -28.13 -11.92
N GLY A 155 -22.34 -27.24 -12.71
CA GLY A 155 -23.72 -27.33 -13.22
C GLY A 155 -24.90 -27.29 -12.23
N SER A 156 -24.69 -27.33 -10.92
CA SER A 156 -25.76 -27.53 -9.95
C SER A 156 -25.78 -26.55 -8.76
N PHE A 157 -24.73 -25.78 -8.55
CA PHE A 157 -24.68 -24.83 -7.44
C PHE A 157 -24.18 -23.47 -7.90
N SER A 158 -24.91 -22.41 -7.57
CA SER A 158 -24.44 -21.03 -7.65
C SER A 158 -23.96 -20.59 -6.28
N PHE A 159 -22.76 -20.01 -6.20
CA PHE A 159 -22.24 -19.41 -4.97
C PHE A 159 -22.42 -17.89 -5.05
N HIS A 160 -22.86 -17.30 -3.96
CA HIS A 160 -23.10 -15.86 -3.83
C HIS A 160 -22.32 -15.31 -2.64
N ALA A 161 -21.63 -14.20 -2.81
CA ALA A 161 -21.05 -13.47 -1.69
C ALA A 161 -22.12 -12.63 -0.99
N ILE A 162 -22.44 -12.92 0.27
CA ILE A 162 -23.50 -12.23 1.01
C ILE A 162 -23.00 -11.81 2.40
N PRO A 163 -22.86 -10.48 2.64
CA PRO A 163 -22.95 -9.37 1.68
C PRO A 163 -21.72 -9.35 0.77
N GLY A 164 -21.84 -8.82 -0.44
CA GLY A 164 -20.70 -8.73 -1.40
C GLY A 164 -21.16 -8.58 -2.83
N GLU A 165 -22.12 -9.41 -3.24
CA GLU A 165 -22.66 -9.39 -4.61
C GLU A 165 -23.22 -7.99 -4.97
N LYS A 166 -22.76 -7.46 -6.11
CA LYS A 166 -23.15 -6.14 -6.67
C LYS A 166 -22.80 -4.93 -5.79
N THR A 167 -21.87 -5.09 -4.86
CA THR A 167 -21.35 -3.94 -4.08
C THR A 167 -20.46 -3.05 -4.91
N ASN A 168 -19.89 -3.55 -6.02
CA ASN A 168 -19.00 -2.81 -6.92
C ASN A 168 -17.82 -2.14 -6.20
N VAL A 169 -17.27 -2.80 -5.18
CA VAL A 169 -16.07 -2.32 -4.47
C VAL A 169 -14.93 -2.13 -5.48
N PRO A 170 -14.33 -0.93 -5.59
CA PRO A 170 -13.24 -0.69 -6.53
C PRO A 170 -12.05 -1.61 -6.27
N ILE A 171 -11.65 -2.37 -7.31
CA ILE A 171 -10.51 -3.27 -7.28
C ILE A 171 -9.29 -2.56 -7.86
N TRP A 172 -8.15 -2.71 -7.20
CA TRP A 172 -6.84 -2.21 -7.61
C TRP A 172 -5.85 -3.36 -7.71
N LEU A 173 -4.99 -3.36 -8.71
CA LEU A 173 -3.85 -4.27 -8.73
C LEU A 173 -2.59 -3.55 -8.26
N LEU A 174 -1.88 -4.20 -7.32
CA LEU A 174 -0.66 -3.67 -6.74
C LEU A 174 0.53 -4.56 -7.09
N GLY A 175 1.68 -3.93 -7.34
CA GLY A 175 2.90 -4.67 -7.58
C GLY A 175 4.13 -3.80 -7.78
N SER A 176 5.30 -4.44 -7.81
CA SER A 176 6.61 -3.82 -8.07
C SER A 176 7.26 -4.36 -9.35
N ALA A 177 6.51 -5.09 -10.17
CA ALA A 177 7.03 -5.77 -11.36
C ALA A 177 6.03 -5.73 -12.52
N PHE A 178 6.48 -6.14 -13.69
CA PHE A 178 5.77 -6.05 -14.98
C PHE A 178 4.45 -6.82 -15.02
N TYR A 179 4.37 -7.99 -14.36
CA TYR A 179 3.18 -8.83 -14.40
C TYR A 179 1.91 -8.12 -13.93
N SER A 180 1.93 -7.53 -12.72
CA SER A 180 0.75 -6.82 -12.17
C SER A 180 0.41 -5.58 -12.98
N ALA A 181 1.43 -4.88 -13.52
CA ALA A 181 1.25 -3.74 -14.40
C ALA A 181 0.53 -4.12 -15.70
N GLN A 182 1.00 -5.15 -16.38
CA GLN A 182 0.40 -5.64 -17.61
C GLN A 182 -1.02 -6.16 -17.39
N LEU A 183 -1.23 -6.97 -16.34
CA LEU A 183 -2.54 -7.53 -16.01
C LEU A 183 -3.56 -6.43 -15.70
N ALA A 184 -3.16 -5.42 -14.88
CA ALA A 184 -4.02 -4.27 -14.60
C ALA A 184 -4.41 -3.52 -15.88
N GLY A 185 -3.45 -3.29 -16.78
CA GLY A 185 -3.71 -2.65 -18.07
C GLY A 185 -4.69 -3.43 -18.95
N ILE A 186 -4.48 -4.74 -19.11
CA ILE A 186 -5.35 -5.60 -19.93
C ILE A 186 -6.78 -5.64 -19.37
N LEU A 187 -6.94 -5.68 -18.03
CA LEU A 187 -8.25 -5.72 -17.38
C LEU A 187 -8.90 -4.32 -17.22
N GLY A 188 -8.20 -3.25 -17.57
CA GLY A 188 -8.68 -1.88 -17.39
C GLY A 188 -8.90 -1.51 -15.91
N LEU A 189 -8.05 -2.04 -15.01
CA LEU A 189 -8.07 -1.76 -13.58
C LEU A 189 -7.05 -0.67 -13.23
N PRO A 190 -7.27 0.10 -12.16
CA PRO A 190 -6.25 1.02 -11.65
C PRO A 190 -5.05 0.24 -11.10
N PHE A 191 -3.87 0.81 -11.27
CA PHE A 191 -2.61 0.19 -10.90
C PHE A 191 -1.89 0.99 -9.82
N SER A 192 -1.40 0.31 -8.77
CA SER A 192 -0.53 0.89 -7.75
C SER A 192 0.87 0.28 -7.81
N PHE A 193 1.86 1.12 -8.10
CA PHE A 193 3.26 0.68 -8.11
C PHE A 193 3.90 0.84 -6.73
N ALA A 194 4.54 -0.22 -6.24
CA ALA A 194 5.17 -0.27 -4.92
C ALA A 194 6.61 0.29 -4.92
N GLY A 195 6.78 1.57 -5.27
CA GLY A 195 8.06 2.26 -5.33
C GLY A 195 8.73 2.48 -3.97
N HIS A 196 7.98 2.35 -2.88
CA HIS A 196 8.47 2.53 -1.51
C HIS A 196 9.46 1.45 -1.04
N PHE A 197 9.58 0.32 -1.75
CA PHE A 197 10.56 -0.73 -1.43
C PHE A 197 11.24 -1.37 -2.65
N ALA A 198 10.72 -1.20 -3.87
CA ALA A 198 11.28 -1.81 -5.07
C ALA A 198 11.16 -0.89 -6.30
N PRO A 199 11.81 0.29 -6.29
CA PRO A 199 11.65 1.30 -7.33
C PRO A 199 12.35 0.96 -8.66
N GLY A 200 13.21 -0.06 -8.72
CA GLY A 200 14.09 -0.34 -9.85
C GLY A 200 13.40 -0.47 -11.22
N ASN A 201 12.21 -1.07 -11.27
CA ASN A 201 11.45 -1.24 -12.52
C ASN A 201 10.28 -0.24 -12.67
N MET A 202 10.28 0.83 -11.89
CA MET A 202 9.13 1.74 -11.77
C MET A 202 8.69 2.33 -13.12
N MET A 203 9.62 2.93 -13.85
CA MET A 203 9.29 3.64 -15.10
C MET A 203 8.79 2.68 -16.18
N GLU A 204 9.46 1.54 -16.32
CA GLU A 204 9.11 0.52 -17.30
C GLU A 204 7.77 -0.15 -16.97
N ALA A 205 7.48 -0.39 -15.68
CA ALA A 205 6.22 -0.97 -15.25
C ALA A 205 5.05 0.01 -15.45
N ILE A 206 5.22 1.28 -15.12
CA ILE A 206 4.21 2.32 -15.37
C ILE A 206 3.95 2.48 -16.88
N LYS A 207 5.01 2.49 -17.69
CA LYS A 207 4.88 2.52 -19.15
C LYS A 207 4.13 1.30 -19.67
N LEU A 208 4.51 0.10 -19.23
CA LEU A 208 3.86 -1.15 -19.65
C LEU A 208 2.37 -1.17 -19.28
N TYR A 209 2.01 -0.67 -18.09
CA TYR A 209 0.62 -0.52 -17.68
C TYR A 209 -0.16 0.35 -18.65
N ARG A 210 0.36 1.55 -18.95
CA ARG A 210 -0.30 2.49 -19.89
C ARG A 210 -0.39 1.95 -21.32
N ASP A 211 0.68 1.33 -21.83
CA ASP A 211 0.71 0.73 -23.17
C ASP A 211 -0.26 -0.45 -23.30
N SER A 212 -0.50 -1.18 -22.21
CA SER A 212 -1.38 -2.35 -22.17
C SER A 212 -2.84 -2.01 -21.85
N PHE A 213 -3.11 -0.77 -21.43
CA PHE A 213 -4.41 -0.36 -20.91
C PHE A 213 -5.52 -0.49 -21.96
N ARG A 214 -6.63 -1.08 -21.53
CA ARG A 214 -7.87 -1.20 -22.30
C ARG A 214 -9.01 -0.63 -21.46
N PRO A 215 -9.79 0.33 -21.99
CA PRO A 215 -10.97 0.82 -21.31
C PRO A 215 -11.91 -0.34 -20.90
N SER A 216 -12.47 -0.24 -19.70
CA SER A 216 -13.32 -1.28 -19.13
C SER A 216 -14.48 -0.66 -18.35
N GLN A 217 -15.31 -1.49 -17.72
CA GLN A 217 -16.33 -1.02 -16.79
C GLN A 217 -15.76 -0.35 -15.52
N PHE A 218 -14.46 -0.49 -15.27
CA PHE A 218 -13.79 0.04 -14.08
C PHE A 218 -13.17 1.42 -14.34
N LEU A 219 -12.53 1.59 -15.50
CA LEU A 219 -11.85 2.82 -15.89
C LEU A 219 -11.95 3.07 -17.40
N GLU A 220 -12.13 4.33 -17.77
CA GLU A 220 -12.06 4.81 -19.16
C GLU A 220 -10.61 5.13 -19.57
N GLU A 221 -9.78 5.62 -18.63
CA GLU A 221 -8.39 6.01 -18.82
C GLU A 221 -7.50 5.37 -17.75
N PRO A 222 -6.19 5.13 -18.03
CA PRO A 222 -5.29 4.54 -17.06
C PRO A 222 -5.12 5.45 -15.84
N TYR A 223 -5.06 4.84 -14.65
CA TYR A 223 -4.85 5.53 -13.38
C TYR A 223 -3.70 4.91 -12.62
N VAL A 224 -2.64 5.68 -12.38
CA VAL A 224 -1.42 5.25 -11.70
C VAL A 224 -1.33 5.88 -10.31
N LEU A 225 -1.32 5.03 -9.28
CA LEU A 225 -0.98 5.39 -7.91
C LEU A 225 0.45 4.95 -7.64
N LEU A 226 1.32 5.86 -7.22
CA LEU A 226 2.71 5.56 -6.92
C LEU A 226 2.95 5.62 -5.41
N ALA A 227 3.30 4.48 -4.81
CA ALA A 227 3.69 4.41 -3.40
C ALA A 227 5.18 4.73 -3.23
N VAL A 228 5.51 5.65 -2.33
CA VAL A 228 6.89 6.10 -2.05
C VAL A 228 7.13 6.31 -0.57
N GLN A 229 8.39 6.17 -0.14
CA GLN A 229 8.81 6.54 1.20
C GLN A 229 8.85 8.06 1.33
N VAL A 230 8.36 8.59 2.45
CA VAL A 230 8.41 10.02 2.76
C VAL A 230 8.89 10.21 4.19
N VAL A 231 9.97 10.99 4.36
CA VAL A 231 10.47 11.42 5.66
C VAL A 231 10.69 12.93 5.62
N ALA A 232 9.74 13.68 6.16
CA ALA A 232 9.81 15.14 6.21
C ALA A 232 9.93 15.64 7.66
N ALA A 233 10.68 16.71 7.84
CA ALA A 233 10.78 17.45 9.10
C ALA A 233 10.87 18.95 8.81
N ASP A 234 10.74 19.80 9.83
CA ASP A 234 10.84 21.25 9.65
C ASP A 234 12.24 21.69 9.18
N GLU A 235 13.27 20.89 9.51
CA GLU A 235 14.65 21.13 9.11
C GLU A 235 15.22 19.91 8.36
N LYS A 236 16.01 20.16 7.33
CA LYS A 236 16.63 19.12 6.49
C LYS A 236 17.50 18.14 7.29
N GLN A 237 18.28 18.64 8.27
CA GLN A 237 19.13 17.78 9.09
C GLN A 237 18.30 16.81 9.95
N GLU A 238 17.17 17.30 10.50
CA GLU A 238 16.28 16.43 11.27
C GLU A 238 15.60 15.39 10.39
N ALA A 239 15.16 15.75 9.18
CA ALA A 239 14.62 14.78 8.23
C ALA A 239 15.65 13.68 7.89
N GLN A 240 16.91 14.05 7.71
CA GLN A 240 18.02 13.10 7.48
C GLN A 240 18.23 12.20 8.70
N ARG A 241 18.20 12.74 9.92
CA ARG A 241 18.32 11.96 11.15
C ARG A 241 17.13 10.99 11.30
N LEU A 242 15.91 11.46 11.11
CA LEU A 242 14.71 10.62 11.20
C LEU A 242 14.71 9.50 10.15
N SER A 243 15.24 9.75 8.94
CA SER A 243 15.31 8.74 7.88
C SER A 243 16.24 7.56 8.20
N THR A 244 17.11 7.71 9.18
CA THR A 244 17.99 6.60 9.61
C THR A 244 17.22 5.43 10.21
N SER A 245 16.03 5.63 10.78
CA SER A 245 15.14 4.54 11.20
C SER A 245 14.71 3.67 10.01
N MET A 246 14.35 4.30 8.89
CA MET A 246 14.04 3.63 7.63
C MET A 246 15.26 2.91 7.06
N TYR A 247 16.42 3.55 7.01
CA TYR A 247 17.64 2.92 6.53
C TYR A 247 18.04 1.70 7.36
N GLN A 248 17.95 1.76 8.70
CA GLN A 248 18.17 0.62 9.57
C GLN A 248 17.23 -0.54 9.28
N LYS A 249 15.95 -0.27 9.07
CA LYS A 249 14.97 -1.31 8.71
C LYS A 249 15.35 -2.01 7.41
N PHE A 250 15.67 -1.27 6.35
CA PHE A 250 16.08 -1.86 5.08
C PHE A 250 17.41 -2.61 5.18
N LEU A 251 18.37 -2.09 5.94
CA LEU A 251 19.62 -2.79 6.24
C LEU A 251 19.36 -4.14 6.91
N LEU A 252 18.50 -4.18 7.93
CA LEU A 252 18.17 -5.42 8.62
C LEU A 252 17.40 -6.39 7.73
N LEU A 253 16.56 -5.90 6.82
CA LEU A 253 15.91 -6.72 5.81
C LEU A 253 16.91 -7.37 4.85
N THR A 254 17.91 -6.64 4.38
CA THR A 254 18.97 -7.21 3.52
C THR A 254 19.80 -8.28 4.24
N ARG A 255 19.89 -8.19 5.57
CA ARG A 255 20.54 -9.20 6.43
C ARG A 255 19.62 -10.37 6.79
N GLY A 256 18.36 -10.39 6.33
CA GLY A 256 17.37 -11.40 6.69
C GLY A 256 16.92 -11.33 8.15
N GLN A 257 17.00 -10.16 8.78
CA GLN A 257 16.67 -9.91 10.18
C GLN A 257 15.55 -8.87 10.31
N PRO A 258 14.29 -9.19 9.92
CA PRO A 258 13.19 -8.26 10.05
C PRO A 258 12.98 -7.85 11.51
N SER A 259 12.86 -6.55 11.76
CA SER A 259 12.77 -5.97 13.11
C SER A 259 11.62 -4.97 13.22
N PRO A 260 11.22 -4.59 14.44
CA PRO A 260 10.51 -3.33 14.70
C PRO A 260 11.30 -2.13 14.16
N ILE A 261 10.65 -0.98 14.03
CA ILE A 261 11.35 0.25 13.66
C ILE A 261 12.26 0.69 14.82
N LEU A 262 13.53 0.84 14.53
CA LEU A 262 14.55 1.25 15.51
C LEU A 262 14.60 2.78 15.67
N PRO A 263 15.04 3.29 16.83
CA PRO A 263 15.29 4.71 17.03
C PRO A 263 16.27 5.26 15.98
N PRO A 264 16.13 6.53 15.58
CA PRO A 264 17.06 7.13 14.63
C PRO A 264 18.44 7.29 15.26
N VAL A 265 19.48 7.12 14.42
CA VAL A 265 20.88 7.30 14.79
C VAL A 265 21.45 8.56 14.15
N ASN A 266 22.57 9.06 14.67
CA ASN A 266 23.23 10.23 14.10
C ASN A 266 24.12 9.88 12.90
N ASN A 267 24.62 8.65 12.83
CA ASN A 267 25.53 8.20 11.79
C ASN A 267 25.22 6.75 11.37
N MET A 268 24.84 6.56 10.13
CA MET A 268 24.61 5.23 9.55
C MET A 268 25.89 4.51 9.15
N ASP A 269 27.00 5.23 8.92
CA ASP A 269 28.28 4.64 8.48
C ASP A 269 28.89 3.70 9.53
N GLU A 270 28.45 3.79 10.78
CA GLU A 270 28.83 2.87 11.85
C GLU A 270 28.06 1.53 11.79
N LEU A 271 26.98 1.46 11.02
CA LEU A 271 26.07 0.32 11.00
C LEU A 271 26.16 -0.52 9.74
N TRP A 272 26.54 0.07 8.60
CA TRP A 272 26.62 -0.60 7.31
C TRP A 272 28.02 -0.54 6.69
N ASN A 273 28.31 -1.48 5.81
CA ASN A 273 29.45 -1.39 4.91
C ASN A 273 29.03 -0.80 3.55
N ASP A 274 29.99 -0.51 2.66
CA ASP A 274 29.74 0.13 1.36
C ASP A 274 28.81 -0.66 0.44
N ASN A 275 28.79 -2.00 0.53
CA ASN A 275 27.90 -2.84 -0.28
C ASN A 275 26.46 -2.78 0.26
N GLU A 276 26.28 -2.87 1.57
CA GLU A 276 25.00 -2.75 2.23
C GLU A 276 24.39 -1.35 2.02
N ARG A 277 25.21 -0.31 2.16
CA ARG A 277 24.81 1.06 1.86
C ARG A 277 24.26 1.18 0.44
N ARG A 278 25.00 0.72 -0.57
CA ARG A 278 24.55 0.76 -1.96
C ARG A 278 23.24 0.01 -2.17
N ALA A 279 23.12 -1.19 -1.62
CA ALA A 279 21.90 -1.99 -1.72
C ALA A 279 20.68 -1.29 -1.11
N VAL A 280 20.84 -0.65 0.04
CA VAL A 280 19.76 0.11 0.71
C VAL A 280 19.41 1.39 -0.08
N GLU A 281 20.43 2.14 -0.53
CA GLU A 281 20.22 3.34 -1.34
C GLU A 281 19.53 3.03 -2.68
N GLU A 282 19.86 1.89 -3.33
CA GLU A 282 19.18 1.41 -4.54
C GLU A 282 17.70 1.02 -4.29
N GLN A 283 17.37 0.51 -3.12
CA GLN A 283 15.98 0.22 -2.77
C GLN A 283 15.16 1.46 -2.41
N LEU A 284 15.81 2.56 -2.06
CA LEU A 284 15.17 3.75 -1.51
C LEU A 284 15.38 5.00 -2.38
N PHE A 285 15.89 4.88 -3.61
CA PHE A 285 16.26 6.04 -4.43
C PHE A 285 15.09 6.96 -4.82
N THR A 286 13.86 6.50 -4.72
CA THR A 286 12.64 7.30 -4.95
C THR A 286 12.08 7.94 -3.69
N SER A 287 12.75 7.76 -2.54
CA SER A 287 12.31 8.33 -1.27
C SER A 287 12.36 9.85 -1.29
N ILE A 288 11.34 10.48 -0.73
CA ILE A 288 11.26 11.93 -0.53
C ILE A 288 11.73 12.24 0.89
N ILE A 289 12.89 12.87 1.03
CA ILE A 289 13.49 13.17 2.35
C ILE A 289 13.91 14.64 2.39
N GLY A 290 13.38 15.42 3.35
CA GLY A 290 13.79 16.81 3.46
C GLY A 290 12.91 17.70 4.33
N ASP A 291 13.25 18.98 4.29
CA ASP A 291 12.41 20.07 4.82
C ASP A 291 11.24 20.39 3.85
N PRO A 292 10.31 21.28 4.22
CA PRO A 292 9.14 21.59 3.39
C PRO A 292 9.47 21.98 1.94
N ALA A 293 10.55 22.73 1.72
CA ALA A 293 10.97 23.15 0.38
C ALA A 293 11.53 21.99 -0.43
N GLY A 294 12.38 21.18 0.19
CA GLY A 294 12.97 19.99 -0.43
C GLY A 294 11.94 18.92 -0.74
N VAL A 295 10.96 18.70 0.16
CA VAL A 295 9.83 17.78 -0.06
C VAL A 295 8.99 18.22 -1.27
N LYS A 296 8.65 19.51 -1.35
CA LYS A 296 7.90 20.05 -2.47
C LYS A 296 8.63 19.84 -3.80
N GLN A 297 9.92 20.18 -3.86
CA GLN A 297 10.74 20.00 -5.05
C GLN A 297 10.78 18.54 -5.50
N GLN A 298 11.14 17.62 -4.60
CA GLN A 298 11.23 16.19 -4.90
C GLN A 298 9.90 15.57 -5.33
N LEU A 299 8.80 16.00 -4.71
CA LEU A 299 7.44 15.58 -5.09
C LEU A 299 7.11 15.99 -6.54
N HIS A 300 7.39 17.25 -6.92
CA HIS A 300 7.16 17.71 -8.28
C HIS A 300 8.05 17.01 -9.30
N GLU A 301 9.34 16.85 -9.02
CA GLU A 301 10.26 16.10 -9.89
C GLU A 301 9.83 14.65 -10.11
N LEU A 302 9.31 14.00 -9.06
CA LEU A 302 8.80 12.64 -9.16
C LEU A 302 7.55 12.57 -10.05
N LEU A 303 6.61 13.50 -9.89
CA LEU A 303 5.40 13.59 -10.70
C LEU A 303 5.69 13.93 -12.16
N GLU A 304 6.60 14.85 -12.42
CA GLU A 304 7.04 15.17 -13.79
C GLU A 304 7.65 13.96 -14.51
N LYS A 305 8.41 13.12 -13.79
CA LYS A 305 9.03 11.91 -14.35
C LYS A 305 8.02 10.79 -14.60
N THR A 306 7.08 10.58 -13.67
CA THR A 306 6.23 9.40 -13.66
C THR A 306 4.85 9.65 -14.26
N ASP A 307 4.42 10.93 -14.29
CA ASP A 307 3.06 11.32 -14.61
C ASP A 307 2.02 10.51 -13.79
N ALA A 308 2.35 10.23 -12.53
CA ALA A 308 1.44 9.52 -11.64
C ALA A 308 0.23 10.38 -11.30
N ASP A 309 -0.93 9.76 -11.18
CA ASP A 309 -2.19 10.45 -10.87
C ASP A 309 -2.34 10.70 -9.38
N GLU A 310 -1.69 9.86 -8.55
CA GLU A 310 -1.81 9.88 -7.09
C GLU A 310 -0.50 9.41 -6.45
N ILE A 311 -0.07 10.08 -5.38
CA ILE A 311 1.08 9.67 -4.57
C ILE A 311 0.59 9.08 -3.25
N MET A 312 1.03 7.86 -2.95
CA MET A 312 0.75 7.19 -1.69
C MET A 312 2.00 7.20 -0.81
N ALA A 313 1.96 7.99 0.25
CA ALA A 313 3.05 8.12 1.19
C ALA A 313 3.11 6.92 2.15
N HIS A 314 4.30 6.37 2.31
CA HIS A 314 4.65 5.43 3.36
C HIS A 314 5.75 6.05 4.21
N THR A 315 5.58 6.08 5.54
CA THR A 315 6.49 6.81 6.43
C THR A 315 6.93 5.93 7.59
N GLU A 316 8.23 5.65 7.66
CA GLU A 316 8.86 4.80 8.66
C GLU A 316 9.72 5.60 9.63
N ILE A 317 9.07 6.47 10.41
CA ILE A 317 9.67 7.28 11.47
C ILE A 317 9.33 6.64 12.82
N PHE A 318 10.33 6.54 13.71
CA PHE A 318 10.20 5.93 15.03
C PHE A 318 9.22 6.67 15.95
N ASP A 319 9.37 8.00 16.04
CA ASP A 319 8.50 8.85 16.88
C ASP A 319 7.18 9.15 16.16
N HIS A 320 6.05 8.86 16.82
CA HIS A 320 4.74 9.04 16.19
C HIS A 320 4.41 10.51 15.90
N LYS A 321 4.83 11.46 16.75
CA LYS A 321 4.59 12.89 16.51
C LYS A 321 5.38 13.40 15.33
N ALA A 322 6.65 13.00 15.21
CA ALA A 322 7.47 13.30 14.04
C ALA A 322 6.89 12.64 12.78
N ARG A 323 6.34 11.42 12.88
CA ARG A 323 5.64 10.75 11.79
C ARG A 323 4.41 11.53 11.33
N LEU A 324 3.57 12.00 12.23
CA LEU A 324 2.44 12.88 11.91
C LEU A 324 2.91 14.17 11.23
N ARG A 325 3.97 14.80 11.75
CA ARG A 325 4.51 16.02 11.15
C ARG A 325 5.01 15.82 9.73
N SER A 326 5.61 14.66 9.44
CA SER A 326 6.02 14.30 8.08
C SER A 326 4.84 14.27 7.10
N TYR A 327 3.73 13.65 7.46
CA TYR A 327 2.50 13.66 6.63
C TYR A 327 1.90 15.06 6.49
N GLU A 328 1.92 15.87 7.54
CA GLU A 328 1.41 17.26 7.50
C GLU A 328 2.23 18.12 6.54
N ILE A 329 3.58 18.03 6.57
CA ILE A 329 4.47 18.73 5.65
C ILE A 329 4.20 18.31 4.21
N LEU A 330 4.04 17.01 3.95
CA LEU A 330 3.72 16.52 2.60
C LEU A 330 2.37 17.06 2.11
N ALA A 331 1.35 17.10 2.96
CA ALA A 331 0.05 17.67 2.62
C ALA A 331 0.16 19.15 2.23
N GLN A 332 0.93 19.92 3.00
CA GLN A 332 1.20 21.34 2.72
C GLN A 332 1.96 21.52 1.39
N ALA A 333 2.91 20.63 1.08
CA ALA A 333 3.67 20.67 -0.17
C ALA A 333 2.80 20.39 -1.42
N ALA A 334 1.72 19.64 -1.29
CA ALA A 334 0.83 19.25 -2.39
C ALA A 334 -0.25 20.29 -2.73
N ILE A 335 -0.52 21.25 -1.85
CA ILE A 335 -1.60 22.27 -2.02
C ILE A 335 -1.17 23.40 -2.95
N ASN A 336 0.11 23.61 -3.18
CA ASN A 336 0.65 24.75 -3.93
C ASN A 336 1.26 24.29 -5.25
#